data_2c3e4bddfab1432c888c00f359400689
#
_entry.id   2c3e4bddfab1432c888c00f359400689
#
_cell.length_a   1.000
_cell.length_b   1.000
_cell.length_c   1.000
_cell.angle_alpha   90.00
_cell.angle_beta   90.00
_cell.angle_gamma   90.00
#
_symmetry.space_group_name_H-M   'P 1'
#
loop_
_entity.id
_entity.type
_entity.pdbx_description
1 polymer ?
#
loop_
_entity_poly.entity_id
_entity_poly.type
_entity_poly.pdbx_seq_one_letter_code
_entity_poly.pdbx_strand_id
1 'polypeptide(L)'
;MMRIKRMGPFALTGALILALLTAPTAPALTFKQIPATNWGHIYAGTEASVTQTAPAKSKNLEIKSKFSVKYNNFPEWAKKEVQASVDVWSANFKSSVVVTVDASWGRSSSWGVLGSARPGSFFSAFSGAPDPSLWYASALANALAGKDLDKANPEIVIQVNSAAPWNTRGDGSPTGSEYDLQSVFLHEIGHGLGFLSNDSYDPFFGLGSLDQPTPFDAYLQTSDGRRLADLPTPSKELGVALTTSLVWSGANAIKANGGVKPKMYTPARYESGSSTSHLDEATFSKSGVDSVMTPSLDPGEIFKEPGALLLAMMEDLRSKPPVGMATDLPLSPRNAQAFTGDSSALISFDPPANLRTAQITEYIVKNLKTGSERKTLTSPVLITGLKNGTSYTFSVASKNGS
;
A
#
# COMPACT_ATOMS: atom_id res chain seq x y z
N MET A 1 -66.60 75.70 -0.31
CA MET A 1 -65.29 76.16 -0.79
C MET A 1 -64.21 75.42 0.05
N MET A 2 -63.68 74.33 -0.48
CA MET A 2 -62.84 73.42 0.30
C MET A 2 -61.42 73.50 -0.25
N ARG A 3 -60.44 73.86 0.61
CA ARG A 3 -59.02 74.01 0.24
C ARG A 3 -58.31 72.67 0.34
N ILE A 4 -57.75 72.22 -0.73
CA ILE A 4 -56.90 71.02 -0.78
C ILE A 4 -55.47 71.43 -0.50
N LYS A 5 -54.84 70.86 0.61
CA LYS A 5 -53.41 70.97 0.91
C LYS A 5 -52.66 69.93 0.11
N ARG A 6 -51.65 70.36 -0.64
CA ARG A 6 -50.68 69.47 -1.33
C ARG A 6 -49.73 68.90 -0.29
N MET A 7 -49.63 67.56 -0.26
CA MET A 7 -48.55 66.84 0.44
C MET A 7 -47.34 66.71 -0.49
N GLY A 8 -46.16 67.04 0.04
CA GLY A 8 -44.89 66.93 -0.65
C GLY A 8 -44.35 65.47 -0.71
N PRO A 9 -43.35 65.20 -1.56
CA PRO A 9 -42.88 63.83 -1.80
C PRO A 9 -42.05 63.30 -0.63
N PHE A 10 -42.40 62.13 -0.11
CA PHE A 10 -41.55 61.33 0.79
C PHE A 10 -40.44 60.70 -0.02
N ALA A 11 -39.17 61.00 0.31
CA ALA A 11 -37.98 60.29 -0.17
C ALA A 11 -37.87 58.97 0.61
N LEU A 12 -38.06 57.85 -0.10
CA LEU A 12 -37.79 56.50 0.41
C LEU A 12 -36.28 56.23 0.21
N THR A 13 -35.49 56.34 1.30
CA THR A 13 -34.10 55.83 1.33
C THR A 13 -34.17 54.33 1.50
N GLY A 14 -34.08 53.56 0.42
CA GLY A 14 -33.89 52.12 0.44
C GLY A 14 -32.48 51.79 0.88
N ALA A 15 -32.30 51.28 2.09
CA ALA A 15 -31.06 50.66 2.51
C ALA A 15 -30.92 49.30 1.79
N LEU A 16 -29.98 49.21 0.87
CA LEU A 16 -29.59 47.96 0.22
C LEU A 16 -28.81 47.11 1.22
N ILE A 17 -29.46 46.13 1.90
CA ILE A 17 -28.77 45.14 2.71
C ILE A 17 -28.14 44.13 1.73
N LEU A 18 -26.81 44.28 1.54
CA LEU A 18 -26.00 43.31 0.80
C LEU A 18 -25.80 42.11 1.73
N ALA A 19 -26.65 41.08 1.64
CA ALA A 19 -26.44 39.82 2.30
C ALA A 19 -25.25 39.13 1.59
N LEU A 20 -24.07 39.17 2.22
CA LEU A 20 -22.97 38.28 1.85
C LEU A 20 -23.44 36.85 2.13
N LEU A 21 -23.87 36.15 1.08
CA LEU A 21 -24.00 34.71 1.10
C LEU A 21 -22.58 34.12 1.20
N THR A 22 -22.14 33.84 2.43
CA THR A 22 -20.99 32.96 2.61
C THR A 22 -21.37 31.60 2.08
N ALA A 23 -20.78 31.21 0.94
CA ALA A 23 -20.90 29.85 0.46
C ALA A 23 -20.52 28.90 1.61
N PRO A 24 -21.28 27.81 1.85
CA PRO A 24 -20.89 26.85 2.86
C PRO A 24 -19.49 26.34 2.47
N THR A 25 -18.51 26.56 3.35
CA THR A 25 -17.19 25.95 3.21
C THR A 25 -17.43 24.46 3.20
N ALA A 26 -17.11 23.80 2.07
CA ALA A 26 -17.14 22.34 2.03
C ALA A 26 -16.37 21.81 3.25
N PRO A 27 -16.91 20.83 4.00
CA PRO A 27 -16.22 20.29 5.15
C PRO A 27 -14.83 19.86 4.69
N ALA A 28 -13.81 20.32 5.42
CA ALA A 28 -12.43 19.90 5.15
C ALA A 28 -12.45 18.36 5.15
N LEU A 29 -12.04 17.74 4.04
CA LEU A 29 -11.89 16.29 3.97
C LEU A 29 -10.93 15.90 5.08
N THR A 30 -11.46 15.33 6.14
CA THR A 30 -10.66 14.78 7.23
C THR A 30 -10.00 13.53 6.70
N PHE A 31 -8.68 13.58 6.45
CA PHE A 31 -7.91 12.39 6.10
C PHE A 31 -8.06 11.32 7.19
N LYS A 32 -7.90 10.05 6.80
CA LYS A 32 -7.88 8.92 7.72
C LYS A 32 -6.43 8.52 7.96
N GLN A 33 -6.14 8.07 9.16
CA GLN A 33 -4.82 7.57 9.58
C GLN A 33 -4.97 6.24 10.29
N ILE A 34 -4.07 5.30 10.00
CA ILE A 34 -3.91 4.04 10.73
C ILE A 34 -2.43 3.80 11.01
N PRO A 35 -2.07 3.12 12.10
CA PRO A 35 -0.69 2.68 12.31
C PRO A 35 -0.29 1.66 11.23
N ALA A 36 0.95 1.72 10.76
CA ALA A 36 1.50 0.65 9.94
C ALA A 36 1.96 -0.50 10.86
N THR A 37 1.51 -1.71 10.59
CA THR A 37 1.85 -2.91 11.37
C THR A 37 2.72 -3.89 10.61
N ASN A 38 2.63 -3.90 9.28
CA ASN A 38 3.42 -4.76 8.42
C ASN A 38 4.84 -4.24 8.28
N TRP A 39 5.80 -5.15 8.37
CA TRP A 39 7.21 -4.89 8.20
C TRP A 39 7.69 -5.53 6.90
N GLY A 40 8.51 -4.83 6.12
CA GLY A 40 9.38 -5.43 5.13
C GLY A 40 10.64 -5.95 5.80
N HIS A 41 11.21 -7.04 5.28
CA HIS A 41 12.41 -7.67 5.84
C HIS A 41 13.39 -8.03 4.74
N ILE A 42 14.68 -7.69 4.93
CA ILE A 42 15.75 -8.25 4.14
C ILE A 42 16.46 -9.35 4.93
N TYR A 43 16.63 -10.50 4.30
CA TYR A 43 17.25 -11.67 4.90
C TYR A 43 18.72 -11.84 4.45
N ALA A 44 19.47 -12.49 5.30
CA ALA A 44 20.81 -12.96 4.99
C ALA A 44 20.73 -14.06 3.93
N GLY A 45 21.24 -13.80 2.74
CA GLY A 45 21.53 -14.81 1.72
C GLY A 45 22.65 -15.74 2.18
N THR A 46 22.77 -16.88 1.52
CA THR A 46 23.70 -17.94 1.92
C THR A 46 24.82 -18.21 0.92
N GLU A 47 24.73 -17.63 -0.27
CA GLU A 47 25.71 -17.79 -1.32
C GLU A 47 26.64 -16.59 -1.35
N ALA A 48 27.97 -16.82 -1.36
CA ALA A 48 28.91 -15.72 -1.53
C ALA A 48 28.74 -15.11 -2.93
N SER A 49 28.38 -13.83 -2.99
CA SER A 49 28.16 -13.11 -4.23
C SER A 49 29.37 -12.25 -4.58
N VAL A 50 29.65 -12.14 -5.87
CA VAL A 50 30.58 -11.15 -6.44
C VAL A 50 29.84 -9.98 -7.09
N THR A 51 28.51 -9.94 -6.95
CA THR A 51 27.69 -8.89 -7.54
C THR A 51 27.94 -7.57 -6.82
N GLN A 52 28.74 -6.74 -7.44
CA GLN A 52 29.05 -5.40 -6.96
C GLN A 52 28.50 -4.39 -7.96
N THR A 53 27.45 -3.72 -7.59
CA THR A 53 26.98 -2.56 -8.33
C THR A 53 27.51 -1.30 -7.64
N ALA A 54 28.70 -0.90 -8.02
CA ALA A 54 29.18 0.42 -7.65
C ALA A 54 28.49 1.45 -8.54
N PRO A 55 27.84 2.48 -7.97
CA PRO A 55 27.26 3.54 -8.75
C PRO A 55 28.33 4.29 -9.50
N ALA A 56 27.99 4.78 -10.69
CA ALA A 56 28.72 5.90 -11.26
C ALA A 56 28.67 7.03 -10.22
N LYS A 57 29.81 7.43 -9.67
CA LYS A 57 29.89 8.55 -8.70
C LYS A 57 29.36 9.81 -9.38
N SER A 58 28.07 10.07 -9.24
CA SER A 58 27.47 11.35 -9.62
C SER A 58 28.02 12.40 -8.66
N LYS A 59 28.91 13.25 -9.16
CA LYS A 59 29.54 14.28 -8.35
C LYS A 59 28.61 15.41 -7.92
N ASN A 60 27.38 15.49 -8.46
CA ASN A 60 26.41 16.53 -8.16
C ASN A 60 25.00 15.91 -8.18
N LEU A 61 24.62 15.21 -7.12
CA LEU A 61 23.24 14.81 -6.93
C LEU A 61 22.39 16.04 -6.57
N GLU A 62 21.38 16.35 -7.39
CA GLU A 62 20.38 17.34 -7.03
C GLU A 62 19.55 16.82 -5.86
N ILE A 63 19.60 17.51 -4.73
CA ILE A 63 18.83 17.12 -3.53
C ILE A 63 17.35 17.45 -3.75
N LYS A 64 16.51 16.44 -3.74
CA LYS A 64 15.06 16.52 -3.96
C LYS A 64 14.23 16.41 -2.68
N SER A 65 14.86 15.97 -1.60
CA SER A 65 14.24 15.89 -0.26
C SER A 65 15.29 15.97 0.84
N LYS A 66 14.80 16.17 2.07
CA LYS A 66 15.62 16.13 3.29
C LYS A 66 15.19 14.94 4.13
N PHE A 67 16.14 14.20 4.65
CA PHE A 67 15.92 13.17 5.65
C PHE A 67 16.51 13.60 6.98
N SER A 68 15.90 13.18 8.08
CA SER A 68 16.39 13.35 9.44
C SER A 68 16.35 12.01 10.16
N VAL A 69 17.50 11.46 10.51
CA VAL A 69 17.59 10.15 11.16
C VAL A 69 17.85 10.30 12.64
N LYS A 70 16.97 9.74 13.46
CA LYS A 70 17.17 9.52 14.88
C LYS A 70 17.79 8.15 15.07
N TYR A 71 18.98 8.12 15.62
CA TYR A 71 19.75 6.91 15.86
C TYR A 71 19.58 6.41 17.30
N ASN A 72 19.13 5.16 17.45
CA ASN A 72 19.03 4.49 18.74
C ASN A 72 20.07 3.36 18.79
N ASN A 73 21.09 3.51 19.63
CA ASN A 73 22.19 2.56 19.88
C ASN A 73 23.11 2.27 18.67
N PHE A 74 23.12 3.09 17.64
CA PHE A 74 24.00 2.90 16.49
C PHE A 74 25.47 3.20 16.84
N PRO A 75 26.43 2.32 16.44
CA PRO A 75 27.84 2.64 16.50
C PRO A 75 28.23 3.71 15.45
N GLU A 76 29.27 4.45 15.70
CA GLU A 76 29.63 5.60 14.83
C GLU A 76 29.97 5.18 13.39
N TRP A 77 30.61 4.02 13.18
CA TRP A 77 30.91 3.51 11.85
C TRP A 77 29.60 3.27 11.05
N ALA A 78 28.55 2.71 11.69
CA ALA A 78 27.29 2.40 11.06
C ALA A 78 26.51 3.66 10.64
N LYS A 79 26.62 4.74 11.40
CA LYS A 79 25.97 6.02 11.05
C LYS A 79 26.46 6.58 9.71
N LYS A 80 27.74 6.35 9.35
CA LYS A 80 28.28 6.77 8.05
C LYS A 80 27.67 5.99 6.89
N GLU A 81 27.52 4.68 7.04
CA GLU A 81 26.88 3.82 6.03
C GLU A 81 25.40 4.18 5.86
N VAL A 82 24.70 4.42 6.98
CA VAL A 82 23.31 4.91 6.96
C VAL A 82 23.19 6.25 6.24
N GLN A 83 24.11 7.21 6.54
CA GLN A 83 24.09 8.52 5.89
C GLN A 83 24.28 8.39 4.37
N ALA A 84 25.13 7.48 3.92
CA ALA A 84 25.33 7.24 2.49
C ALA A 84 24.03 6.77 1.80
N SER A 85 23.24 5.88 2.43
CA SER A 85 21.93 5.46 1.91
C SER A 85 20.92 6.60 1.93
N VAL A 86 20.91 7.41 2.98
CA VAL A 86 20.07 8.60 3.10
C VAL A 86 20.37 9.62 2.00
N ASP A 87 21.65 9.86 1.69
CA ASP A 87 22.06 10.79 0.64
C ASP A 87 21.56 10.33 -0.73
N VAL A 88 21.61 9.02 -0.99
CA VAL A 88 21.06 8.44 -2.23
C VAL A 88 19.56 8.68 -2.33
N TRP A 89 18.78 8.40 -1.27
CA TRP A 89 17.36 8.63 -1.30
C TRP A 89 16.98 10.12 -1.31
N SER A 90 17.76 10.98 -0.66
CA SER A 90 17.58 12.43 -0.71
C SER A 90 17.66 12.99 -2.14
N ALA A 91 18.47 12.36 -3.00
CA ALA A 91 18.56 12.71 -4.41
C ALA A 91 17.47 12.07 -5.30
N ASN A 92 16.84 10.99 -4.86
CA ASN A 92 15.93 10.21 -5.68
C ASN A 92 14.45 10.31 -5.29
N PHE A 93 14.16 10.64 -4.03
CA PHE A 93 12.78 10.81 -3.55
C PHE A 93 12.39 12.30 -3.51
N LYS A 94 11.34 12.70 -4.22
CA LYS A 94 10.84 14.08 -4.22
C LYS A 94 9.93 14.35 -3.02
N SER A 95 10.32 15.27 -2.14
CA SER A 95 9.48 15.75 -1.03
C SER A 95 9.87 17.15 -0.60
N SER A 96 8.90 18.04 -0.44
CA SER A 96 9.09 19.33 0.24
C SER A 96 9.04 19.21 1.76
N VAL A 97 8.57 18.06 2.27
CA VAL A 97 8.46 17.72 3.69
C VAL A 97 9.67 16.88 4.08
N VAL A 98 10.23 17.15 5.25
CA VAL A 98 11.33 16.36 5.80
C VAL A 98 10.83 14.95 6.09
N VAL A 99 11.58 13.93 5.66
CA VAL A 99 11.32 12.53 6.00
C VAL A 99 12.09 12.20 7.28
N THR A 100 11.38 11.95 8.36
CA THR A 100 11.98 11.54 9.63
C THR A 100 12.07 10.02 9.71
N VAL A 101 13.22 9.51 10.14
CA VAL A 101 13.50 8.09 10.28
C VAL A 101 13.88 7.79 11.72
N ASP A 102 13.13 6.91 12.39
CA ASP A 102 13.51 6.34 13.70
C ASP A 102 14.23 5.02 13.48
N ALA A 103 15.56 5.00 13.60
CA ALA A 103 16.39 3.84 13.33
C ALA A 103 16.92 3.24 14.63
N SER A 104 16.81 1.92 14.81
CA SER A 104 17.23 1.17 15.98
C SER A 104 18.26 0.10 15.61
N TRP A 105 19.36 0.04 16.38
CA TRP A 105 20.40 -0.96 16.30
C TRP A 105 20.25 -1.94 17.45
N GLY A 106 19.83 -3.17 17.16
CA GLY A 106 19.55 -4.19 18.19
C GLY A 106 19.53 -5.61 17.61
N ARG A 107 19.55 -6.60 18.45
CA ARG A 107 19.41 -8.00 17.98
C ARG A 107 18.02 -8.23 17.41
N SER A 108 17.95 -8.83 16.23
CA SER A 108 16.69 -9.33 15.70
C SER A 108 16.25 -10.59 16.46
N SER A 109 14.95 -10.69 16.73
CA SER A 109 14.34 -11.93 17.24
C SER A 109 14.09 -12.96 16.12
N SER A 110 14.10 -12.50 14.86
CA SER A 110 13.87 -13.37 13.69
C SER A 110 15.21 -13.82 13.12
N TRP A 111 15.31 -15.14 12.91
CA TRP A 111 16.53 -15.75 12.38
C TRP A 111 16.78 -15.28 10.94
N GLY A 112 18.02 -14.95 10.65
CA GLY A 112 18.45 -14.55 9.30
C GLY A 112 18.07 -13.13 8.87
N VAL A 113 17.29 -12.37 9.64
CA VAL A 113 16.93 -10.99 9.30
C VAL A 113 18.13 -10.07 9.50
N LEU A 114 18.52 -9.32 8.46
CA LEU A 114 19.53 -8.27 8.49
C LEU A 114 18.97 -6.91 8.89
N GLY A 115 17.83 -6.56 8.30
CA GLY A 115 17.10 -5.34 8.53
C GLY A 115 15.60 -5.53 8.42
N SER A 116 14.85 -4.54 8.90
CA SER A 116 13.40 -4.48 8.77
C SER A 116 12.95 -3.04 8.76
N ALA A 117 11.98 -2.71 7.90
CA ALA A 117 11.38 -1.39 7.91
C ALA A 117 9.87 -1.41 7.71
N ARG A 118 9.25 -0.33 8.14
CA ARG A 118 7.85 -0.03 7.86
C ARG A 118 7.63 1.48 7.81
N PRO A 119 6.56 1.96 7.16
CA PRO A 119 6.08 3.31 7.38
C PRO A 119 5.72 3.54 8.86
N GLY A 120 5.76 4.78 9.32
CA GLY A 120 5.27 5.14 10.65
C GLY A 120 3.76 4.94 10.75
N SER A 121 3.06 5.40 9.72
CA SER A 121 1.59 5.31 9.58
C SER A 121 1.20 5.21 8.11
N PHE A 122 -0.07 4.90 7.87
CA PHE A 122 -0.70 5.05 6.56
C PHE A 122 -1.79 6.12 6.61
N PHE A 123 -1.95 6.85 5.51
CA PHE A 123 -2.97 7.90 5.34
C PHE A 123 -3.81 7.65 4.10
N SER A 124 -5.12 7.93 4.19
CA SER A 124 -6.02 7.92 3.03
C SER A 124 -6.89 9.16 3.01
N ALA A 125 -7.50 9.46 1.86
CA ALA A 125 -8.41 10.57 1.64
C ALA A 125 -7.82 11.97 1.96
N PHE A 126 -6.50 12.12 2.00
CA PHE A 126 -5.87 13.43 2.18
C PHE A 126 -5.91 14.25 0.88
N SER A 127 -5.81 15.57 1.01
CA SER A 127 -5.73 16.46 -0.16
C SER A 127 -4.43 16.20 -0.95
N GLY A 128 -4.56 15.86 -2.22
CA GLY A 128 -3.45 15.48 -3.10
C GLY A 128 -3.27 13.96 -3.26
N ALA A 129 -4.07 13.12 -2.58
CA ALA A 129 -4.06 11.67 -2.80
C ALA A 129 -4.52 11.35 -4.23
N PRO A 130 -3.70 10.66 -5.05
CA PRO A 130 -4.07 10.28 -6.43
C PRO A 130 -5.31 9.36 -6.48
N ASP A 131 -5.44 8.46 -5.52
CA ASP A 131 -6.65 7.68 -5.27
C ASP A 131 -7.00 7.74 -3.78
N PRO A 132 -8.06 8.47 -3.40
CA PRO A 132 -8.42 8.66 -1.99
C PRO A 132 -8.93 7.40 -1.29
N SER A 133 -9.13 6.30 -1.99
CA SER A 133 -9.53 5.01 -1.42
C SER A 133 -8.34 4.16 -0.95
N LEU A 134 -7.11 4.52 -1.36
CA LEU A 134 -5.88 3.80 -1.02
C LEU A 134 -5.19 4.40 0.21
N TRP A 135 -4.37 3.58 0.85
CA TRP A 135 -3.63 3.92 2.06
C TRP A 135 -2.14 4.14 1.75
N TYR A 136 -1.71 5.38 1.81
CA TYR A 136 -0.36 5.82 1.44
C TYR A 136 0.57 5.79 2.65
N ALA A 137 1.76 5.25 2.49
CA ALA A 137 2.83 5.34 3.49
C ALA A 137 3.10 6.80 3.87
N SER A 138 3.37 7.07 5.16
CA SER A 138 3.46 8.44 5.70
C SER A 138 4.42 9.35 4.93
N ALA A 139 5.63 8.88 4.56
CA ALA A 139 6.57 9.66 3.77
C ALA A 139 5.99 10.04 2.39
N LEU A 140 5.34 9.10 1.71
CA LEU A 140 4.72 9.33 0.40
C LEU A 140 3.49 10.24 0.51
N ALA A 141 2.65 10.02 1.54
CA ALA A 141 1.47 10.85 1.79
C ALA A 141 1.86 12.32 2.05
N ASN A 142 2.87 12.55 2.90
CA ASN A 142 3.38 13.88 3.21
C ASN A 142 3.97 14.57 1.97
N ALA A 143 4.72 13.82 1.14
CA ALA A 143 5.29 14.33 -0.11
C ALA A 143 4.20 14.74 -1.11
N LEU A 144 3.11 13.95 -1.22
CA LEU A 144 1.98 14.25 -2.10
C LEU A 144 1.10 15.39 -1.57
N ALA A 145 0.88 15.44 -0.25
CA ALA A 145 0.12 16.49 0.40
C ALA A 145 0.86 17.85 0.48
N GLY A 146 2.19 17.84 0.31
CA GLY A 146 3.06 19.00 0.49
C GLY A 146 3.12 19.50 1.93
N LYS A 147 2.68 18.70 2.88
CA LYS A 147 2.68 19.00 4.33
C LYS A 147 2.80 17.74 5.15
N ASP A 148 3.36 17.86 6.35
CA ASP A 148 3.39 16.80 7.34
C ASP A 148 1.98 16.58 7.92
N LEU A 149 1.47 15.37 7.79
CA LEU A 149 0.13 14.96 8.22
C LEU A 149 0.11 14.47 9.68
N ASP A 150 1.27 14.07 10.23
CA ASP A 150 1.42 13.60 11.61
C ASP A 150 2.79 13.93 12.19
N LYS A 151 2.90 15.08 12.82
CA LYS A 151 4.15 15.56 13.45
C LYS A 151 4.59 14.76 14.69
N ALA A 152 3.73 13.88 15.20
CA ALA A 152 4.02 13.13 16.42
C ALA A 152 4.81 11.84 16.15
N ASN A 153 4.71 11.28 14.96
CA ASN A 153 5.31 10.00 14.59
C ASN A 153 6.32 10.18 13.44
N PRO A 154 7.38 9.37 13.41
CA PRO A 154 8.31 9.36 12.28
C PRO A 154 7.63 8.83 11.01
N GLU A 155 8.10 9.26 9.84
CA GLU A 155 7.62 8.71 8.57
C GLU A 155 8.07 7.28 8.34
N ILE A 156 9.25 6.91 8.85
CA ILE A 156 9.85 5.59 8.65
C ILE A 156 10.39 5.07 9.97
N VAL A 157 10.16 3.79 10.24
CA VAL A 157 10.77 3.06 11.36
C VAL A 157 11.64 1.93 10.80
N ILE A 158 12.91 1.89 11.21
CA ILE A 158 13.89 0.88 10.76
C ILE A 158 14.52 0.18 11.96
N GLN A 159 14.68 -1.13 11.86
CA GLN A 159 15.42 -1.95 12.80
C GLN A 159 16.57 -2.67 12.07
N VAL A 160 17.78 -2.56 12.58
CA VAL A 160 18.96 -3.22 12.03
C VAL A 160 19.43 -4.27 13.02
N ASN A 161 19.69 -5.48 12.53
CA ASN A 161 20.20 -6.59 13.37
C ASN A 161 21.67 -6.37 13.73
N SER A 162 21.93 -5.99 14.97
CA SER A 162 23.29 -5.74 15.47
C SER A 162 24.19 -6.98 15.51
N ALA A 163 23.61 -8.18 15.38
CA ALA A 163 24.35 -9.46 15.48
C ALA A 163 24.78 -9.99 14.09
N ALA A 164 24.39 -9.36 12.98
CA ALA A 164 24.84 -9.77 11.67
C ALA A 164 26.34 -9.45 11.47
N PRO A 165 27.06 -10.24 10.67
CA PRO A 165 28.48 -10.01 10.40
C PRO A 165 28.65 -8.86 9.39
N TRP A 166 28.59 -7.64 9.89
CA TRP A 166 28.71 -6.42 9.08
C TRP A 166 30.16 -6.13 8.68
N ASN A 167 30.36 -5.59 7.47
CA ASN A 167 31.60 -4.90 7.15
C ASN A 167 31.71 -3.61 7.98
N THR A 168 32.57 -3.63 9.00
CA THR A 168 32.74 -2.50 9.91
C THR A 168 33.95 -1.60 9.56
N ARG A 169 34.66 -1.91 8.47
CA ARG A 169 35.89 -1.18 8.07
C ARG A 169 35.59 0.18 7.44
N GLY A 170 34.33 0.39 6.95
CA GLY A 170 33.94 1.62 6.26
C GLY A 170 34.61 1.79 4.88
N ASP A 171 35.12 0.70 4.30
CA ASP A 171 35.74 0.67 2.98
C ASP A 171 34.73 0.36 1.84
N GLY A 172 33.50 0.07 2.20
CA GLY A 172 32.43 -0.29 1.25
C GLY A 172 32.70 -1.59 0.49
N SER A 173 33.57 -2.47 1.01
CA SER A 173 34.02 -3.71 0.38
C SER A 173 33.85 -4.89 1.34
N PRO A 174 32.62 -5.38 1.58
CA PRO A 174 32.38 -6.57 2.40
C PRO A 174 33.07 -7.78 1.79
N THR A 175 33.58 -8.65 2.63
CA THR A 175 34.10 -9.96 2.21
C THR A 175 32.94 -10.92 1.92
N GLY A 176 33.23 -12.08 1.33
CA GLY A 176 32.23 -13.14 1.09
C GLY A 176 31.62 -13.77 2.35
N SER A 177 31.88 -13.20 3.53
CA SER A 177 31.26 -13.58 4.81
C SER A 177 30.66 -12.38 5.56
N GLU A 178 30.67 -11.21 4.97
CA GLU A 178 30.19 -9.97 5.58
C GLU A 178 29.08 -9.34 4.74
N TYR A 179 28.19 -8.60 5.37
CA TYR A 179 27.11 -7.86 4.73
C TYR A 179 27.44 -6.35 4.66
N ASP A 180 26.94 -5.69 3.61
CA ASP A 180 27.04 -4.25 3.42
C ASP A 180 25.85 -3.53 4.07
N LEU A 181 26.11 -2.76 5.12
CA LEU A 181 25.07 -2.04 5.85
C LEU A 181 24.41 -0.95 4.99
N GLN A 182 25.17 -0.27 4.12
CA GLN A 182 24.59 0.72 3.21
C GLN A 182 23.56 0.09 2.28
N SER A 183 23.82 -1.10 1.73
CA SER A 183 22.89 -1.84 0.88
C SER A 183 21.60 -2.20 1.63
N VAL A 184 21.73 -2.73 2.84
CA VAL A 184 20.58 -3.05 3.69
C VAL A 184 19.76 -1.80 4.01
N PHE A 185 20.40 -0.72 4.41
CA PHE A 185 19.69 0.50 4.77
C PHE A 185 19.03 1.19 3.57
N LEU A 186 19.64 1.09 2.38
CA LEU A 186 19.08 1.55 1.12
C LEU A 186 17.76 0.80 0.80
N HIS A 187 17.75 -0.52 0.97
CA HIS A 187 16.59 -1.39 0.83
C HIS A 187 15.49 -1.03 1.83
N GLU A 188 15.84 -0.92 3.11
CA GLU A 188 14.87 -0.65 4.17
C GLU A 188 14.18 0.71 4.04
N ILE A 189 14.89 1.74 3.59
CA ILE A 189 14.27 3.02 3.26
C ILE A 189 13.22 2.83 2.16
N GLY A 190 13.45 1.98 1.16
CA GLY A 190 12.48 1.66 0.11
C GLY A 190 11.15 1.18 0.67
N HIS A 191 11.16 0.26 1.62
CA HIS A 191 9.96 -0.20 2.34
C HIS A 191 9.28 0.96 3.09
N GLY A 192 10.04 1.74 3.82
CA GLY A 192 9.53 2.90 4.57
C GLY A 192 8.89 3.96 3.68
N LEU A 193 9.38 4.13 2.46
CA LEU A 193 8.83 5.06 1.47
C LEU A 193 7.56 4.53 0.76
N GLY A 194 7.17 3.28 1.00
CA GLY A 194 5.93 2.70 0.50
C GLY A 194 6.08 1.53 -0.48
N PHE A 195 7.29 1.00 -0.67
CA PHE A 195 7.51 -0.27 -1.38
C PHE A 195 7.14 -1.44 -0.44
N LEU A 196 5.87 -1.55 -0.11
CA LEU A 196 5.38 -2.51 0.90
C LEU A 196 3.91 -2.85 0.66
N SER A 197 3.61 -4.14 0.61
CA SER A 197 2.23 -4.63 0.64
C SER A 197 1.64 -4.57 2.04
N ASN A 198 0.34 -4.31 2.13
CA ASN A 198 -0.39 -4.34 3.39
C ASN A 198 -1.22 -5.62 3.54
N ASP A 199 -0.86 -6.67 2.80
CA ASP A 199 -1.51 -7.97 2.87
C ASP A 199 -1.15 -8.75 4.13
N SER A 200 -1.93 -9.79 4.39
CA SER A 200 -1.63 -10.80 5.40
C SER A 200 -2.15 -12.17 4.94
N TYR A 201 -1.58 -13.24 5.50
CA TYR A 201 -1.91 -14.61 5.14
C TYR A 201 -2.09 -15.49 6.36
N ASP A 202 -3.21 -16.20 6.40
CA ASP A 202 -3.47 -17.24 7.40
C ASP A 202 -3.09 -18.61 6.80
N PRO A 203 -1.98 -19.22 7.25
CA PRO A 203 -1.52 -20.49 6.70
C PRO A 203 -2.40 -21.69 7.10
N PHE A 204 -3.18 -21.58 8.18
CA PHE A 204 -4.06 -22.65 8.62
C PHE A 204 -5.29 -22.80 7.72
N PHE A 205 -5.88 -21.68 7.32
CA PHE A 205 -7.05 -21.67 6.45
C PHE A 205 -6.71 -21.40 4.97
N GLY A 206 -5.49 -21.00 4.66
CA GLY A 206 -5.08 -20.57 3.32
C GLY A 206 -5.78 -19.29 2.86
N LEU A 207 -6.09 -18.39 3.80
CA LEU A 207 -6.80 -17.14 3.53
C LEU A 207 -5.82 -15.98 3.42
N GLY A 208 -5.92 -15.24 2.32
CA GLY A 208 -5.30 -13.91 2.21
C GLY A 208 -6.26 -12.83 2.69
N SER A 209 -5.73 -11.76 3.28
CA SER A 209 -6.47 -10.56 3.68
C SER A 209 -5.76 -9.30 3.21
N LEU A 210 -6.53 -8.32 2.74
CA LEU A 210 -6.05 -7.00 2.28
C LEU A 210 -7.15 -5.95 2.50
N ASP A 211 -7.36 -5.57 3.76
CA ASP A 211 -8.47 -4.69 4.14
C ASP A 211 -8.18 -3.21 3.86
N GLN A 212 -6.93 -2.81 3.92
CA GLN A 212 -6.46 -1.45 3.67
C GLN A 212 -5.41 -1.44 2.54
N PRO A 213 -5.84 -1.57 1.27
CA PRO A 213 -4.90 -1.64 0.16
C PRO A 213 -4.11 -0.34 0.00
N THR A 214 -2.81 -0.49 -0.22
CA THR A 214 -1.89 0.61 -0.52
C THR A 214 -1.82 0.87 -2.04
N PRO A 215 -1.21 1.98 -2.49
CA PRO A 215 -0.86 2.13 -3.90
C PRO A 215 -0.02 0.95 -4.42
N PHE A 216 0.89 0.40 -3.59
CA PHE A 216 1.70 -0.76 -3.94
C PHE A 216 0.81 -1.96 -4.28
N ASP A 217 -0.15 -2.30 -3.42
CA ASP A 217 -1.10 -3.40 -3.64
C ASP A 217 -1.94 -3.21 -4.89
N ALA A 218 -2.30 -1.95 -5.19
CA ALA A 218 -3.12 -1.62 -6.34
C ALA A 218 -2.39 -1.77 -7.70
N TYR A 219 -1.06 -1.81 -7.69
CA TYR A 219 -0.25 -2.15 -8.87
C TYR A 219 0.03 -3.64 -9.02
N LEU A 220 -0.20 -4.46 -7.99
CA LEU A 220 -0.02 -5.91 -8.06
C LEU A 220 -1.15 -6.57 -8.87
N GLN A 221 -0.78 -7.44 -9.79
CA GLN A 221 -1.71 -8.20 -10.63
C GLN A 221 -1.36 -9.67 -10.64
N THR A 222 -2.39 -10.48 -10.63
CA THR A 222 -2.31 -11.92 -10.93
C THR A 222 -1.96 -12.17 -12.40
N SER A 223 -1.58 -13.40 -12.75
CA SER A 223 -1.22 -13.77 -14.13
C SER A 223 -2.38 -13.59 -15.13
N ASP A 224 -3.63 -13.66 -14.68
CA ASP A 224 -4.83 -13.40 -15.47
C ASP A 224 -5.22 -11.91 -15.54
N GLY A 225 -4.39 -11.01 -14.95
CA GLY A 225 -4.50 -9.56 -15.07
C GLY A 225 -5.44 -8.90 -14.04
N ARG A 226 -5.99 -9.65 -13.08
CA ARG A 226 -6.78 -9.07 -11.99
C ARG A 226 -5.87 -8.39 -10.98
N ARG A 227 -6.25 -7.22 -10.50
CA ARG A 227 -5.49 -6.54 -9.43
C ARG A 227 -5.65 -7.28 -8.11
N LEU A 228 -4.58 -7.35 -7.32
CA LEU A 228 -4.62 -7.92 -5.99
C LEU A 228 -5.66 -7.21 -5.09
N ALA A 229 -5.67 -5.88 -5.11
CA ALA A 229 -6.62 -5.05 -4.36
C ALA A 229 -8.10 -5.25 -4.77
N ASP A 230 -8.36 -5.99 -5.82
CA ASP A 230 -9.69 -6.26 -6.36
C ASP A 230 -10.23 -7.64 -5.96
N LEU A 231 -9.38 -8.49 -5.40
CA LEU A 231 -9.81 -9.80 -4.93
C LEU A 231 -10.63 -9.71 -3.64
N PRO A 232 -11.55 -10.65 -3.39
CA PRO A 232 -12.28 -10.70 -2.14
C PRO A 232 -11.35 -10.80 -0.92
N THR A 233 -11.67 -10.09 0.15
CA THR A 233 -10.87 -10.08 1.38
C THR A 233 -11.78 -10.26 2.62
N PRO A 234 -11.44 -11.19 3.55
CA PRO A 234 -10.49 -12.27 3.39
C PRO A 234 -10.99 -13.37 2.44
N SER A 235 -10.08 -14.02 1.69
CA SER A 235 -10.49 -15.13 0.82
C SER A 235 -9.37 -16.13 0.52
N LYS A 236 -9.74 -17.35 0.12
CA LYS A 236 -8.81 -18.34 -0.42
C LYS A 236 -8.23 -17.91 -1.77
N GLU A 237 -9.01 -17.19 -2.57
CA GLU A 237 -8.58 -16.68 -3.86
C GLU A 237 -7.41 -15.68 -3.70
N LEU A 238 -7.55 -14.76 -2.74
CA LEU A 238 -6.45 -13.86 -2.37
C LEU A 238 -5.26 -14.66 -1.82
N GLY A 239 -5.51 -15.66 -0.95
CA GLY A 239 -4.44 -16.51 -0.44
C GLY A 239 -3.66 -17.24 -1.53
N VAL A 240 -4.33 -17.74 -2.55
CA VAL A 240 -3.68 -18.33 -3.74
C VAL A 240 -2.87 -17.29 -4.50
N ALA A 241 -3.40 -16.09 -4.70
CA ALA A 241 -2.67 -15.01 -5.39
C ALA A 241 -1.37 -14.65 -4.67
N LEU A 242 -1.38 -14.59 -3.33
CA LEU A 242 -0.20 -14.27 -2.51
C LEU A 242 0.91 -15.34 -2.55
N THR A 243 0.60 -16.55 -3.01
CA THR A 243 1.51 -17.71 -2.99
C THR A 243 1.79 -18.33 -4.36
N THR A 244 1.37 -17.64 -5.43
CA THR A 244 1.59 -18.18 -6.79
C THR A 244 2.41 -17.24 -7.66
N SER A 245 1.78 -16.27 -8.29
CA SER A 245 2.48 -15.36 -9.20
C SER A 245 1.79 -14.02 -9.27
N LEU A 246 2.51 -13.00 -8.82
CA LEU A 246 2.12 -11.60 -8.96
C LEU A 246 3.14 -10.88 -9.82
N VAL A 247 2.66 -9.89 -10.56
CA VAL A 247 3.46 -9.00 -11.38
C VAL A 247 3.07 -7.54 -11.10
N TRP A 248 4.00 -6.63 -11.31
CA TRP A 248 3.77 -5.19 -11.21
C TRP A 248 3.18 -4.64 -12.52
N SER A 249 2.13 -3.83 -12.43
CA SER A 249 1.39 -3.32 -13.60
C SER A 249 1.64 -1.84 -13.91
N GLY A 250 2.52 -1.17 -13.19
CA GLY A 250 2.83 0.25 -13.38
C GLY A 250 3.57 0.51 -14.69
N ALA A 251 3.16 1.53 -15.42
CA ALA A 251 3.68 1.83 -16.75
C ALA A 251 5.14 2.25 -16.75
N ASN A 252 5.58 2.99 -15.71
CA ASN A 252 6.98 3.41 -15.59
C ASN A 252 7.88 2.19 -15.35
N ALA A 253 7.48 1.30 -14.44
CA ALA A 253 8.22 0.08 -14.15
C ALA A 253 8.26 -0.87 -15.34
N ILE A 254 7.16 -1.07 -16.06
CA ILE A 254 7.12 -1.89 -17.29
C ILE A 254 8.11 -1.33 -18.32
N LYS A 255 8.12 -0.01 -18.51
CA LYS A 255 9.07 0.62 -19.43
C LYS A 255 10.52 0.43 -18.97
N ALA A 256 10.81 0.61 -17.69
CA ALA A 256 12.16 0.40 -17.14
C ALA A 256 12.61 -1.06 -17.25
N ASN A 257 11.68 -2.00 -17.16
CA ASN A 257 11.93 -3.45 -17.29
C ASN A 257 11.79 -3.97 -18.75
N GLY A 258 12.14 -3.15 -19.72
CA GLY A 258 12.19 -3.56 -21.13
C GLY A 258 10.83 -3.90 -21.74
N GLY A 259 9.73 -3.39 -21.23
CA GLY A 259 8.36 -3.65 -21.71
C GLY A 259 7.68 -4.85 -21.04
N VAL A 260 8.35 -5.51 -20.10
CA VAL A 260 7.83 -6.69 -19.38
C VAL A 260 7.38 -6.27 -17.98
N LYS A 261 6.23 -6.78 -17.53
CA LYS A 261 5.77 -6.57 -16.14
C LYS A 261 6.77 -7.20 -15.17
N PRO A 262 7.34 -6.43 -14.20
CA PRO A 262 8.23 -6.97 -13.20
C PRO A 262 7.54 -8.06 -12.37
N LYS A 263 8.23 -9.17 -12.14
CA LYS A 263 7.74 -10.26 -11.32
C LYS A 263 8.01 -9.96 -9.84
N MET A 264 7.01 -10.24 -9.00
CA MET A 264 7.11 -10.07 -7.55
C MET A 264 7.45 -11.39 -6.87
N TYR A 265 8.04 -11.31 -5.69
CA TYR A 265 8.39 -12.45 -4.87
C TYR A 265 7.14 -13.06 -4.25
N THR A 266 6.74 -14.23 -4.74
CA THR A 266 5.56 -14.98 -4.28
C THR A 266 5.89 -16.46 -4.15
N PRO A 267 6.67 -16.83 -3.10
CA PRO A 267 7.04 -18.22 -2.86
C PRO A 267 5.80 -19.06 -2.53
N ALA A 268 5.85 -20.36 -2.82
CA ALA A 268 4.74 -21.28 -2.56
C ALA A 268 4.33 -21.35 -1.07
N ARG A 269 5.25 -21.05 -0.17
CA ARG A 269 5.00 -20.83 1.26
C ARG A 269 5.09 -19.32 1.51
N TYR A 270 3.99 -18.74 1.96
CA TYR A 270 3.99 -17.32 2.32
C TYR A 270 4.98 -17.01 3.44
N GLU A 271 5.81 -16.00 3.24
CA GLU A 271 6.84 -15.52 4.16
C GLU A 271 6.47 -14.10 4.58
N SER A 272 6.03 -13.96 5.83
CA SER A 272 5.65 -12.65 6.38
C SER A 272 6.82 -11.68 6.33
N GLY A 273 6.58 -10.47 5.78
CA GLY A 273 7.59 -9.43 5.61
C GLY A 273 8.43 -9.56 4.34
N SER A 274 8.30 -10.67 3.57
CA SER A 274 8.99 -10.83 2.30
C SER A 274 8.06 -11.06 1.13
N SER A 275 7.12 -12.01 1.24
CA SER A 275 6.17 -12.29 0.18
C SER A 275 5.45 -11.03 -0.24
N THR A 276 5.27 -10.86 -1.55
CA THR A 276 4.59 -9.74 -2.21
C THR A 276 5.30 -8.39 -2.13
N SER A 277 6.04 -8.13 -1.07
CA SER A 277 6.72 -6.85 -0.81
C SER A 277 8.13 -6.77 -1.41
N HIS A 278 8.51 -7.72 -2.25
CA HIS A 278 9.83 -7.77 -2.90
C HIS A 278 9.74 -8.13 -4.38
N LEU A 279 10.78 -7.82 -5.12
CA LEU A 279 11.02 -8.32 -6.47
C LEU A 279 11.40 -9.81 -6.40
N ASP A 280 11.02 -10.57 -7.46
CA ASP A 280 11.29 -12.01 -7.51
C ASP A 280 12.80 -12.31 -7.48
N GLU A 281 13.25 -13.01 -6.45
CA GLU A 281 14.65 -13.37 -6.22
C GLU A 281 15.26 -14.09 -7.44
N ALA A 282 14.58 -15.10 -7.97
CA ALA A 282 15.09 -15.89 -9.07
C ALA A 282 15.25 -15.08 -10.37
N THR A 283 14.45 -14.02 -10.53
CA THR A 283 14.50 -13.15 -11.72
C THR A 283 15.55 -12.06 -11.59
N PHE A 284 15.66 -11.46 -10.40
CA PHE A 284 16.41 -10.20 -10.22
C PHE A 284 17.71 -10.33 -9.42
N SER A 285 17.95 -11.41 -8.66
CA SER A 285 19.17 -11.57 -7.84
C SER A 285 20.49 -11.48 -8.64
N LYS A 286 20.44 -11.71 -9.96
CA LYS A 286 21.61 -11.61 -10.85
C LYS A 286 21.60 -10.39 -11.76
N SER A 287 20.61 -9.49 -11.58
CA SER A 287 20.44 -8.32 -12.44
C SER A 287 21.31 -7.11 -12.03
N GLY A 288 22.01 -7.21 -10.91
CA GLY A 288 22.83 -6.14 -10.38
C GLY A 288 21.97 -5.03 -9.76
N VAL A 289 21.91 -3.84 -10.41
CA VAL A 289 21.20 -2.67 -9.85
C VAL A 289 19.73 -2.90 -9.53
N ASP A 290 19.06 -3.83 -10.19
CA ASP A 290 17.64 -4.09 -9.96
C ASP A 290 17.37 -5.14 -8.86
N SER A 291 18.43 -5.65 -8.20
CA SER A 291 18.33 -6.58 -7.06
C SER A 291 18.07 -5.89 -5.72
N VAL A 292 18.11 -4.56 -5.64
CA VAL A 292 17.98 -3.84 -4.35
C VAL A 292 16.75 -4.27 -3.55
N MET A 293 15.62 -4.54 -4.19
CA MET A 293 14.39 -4.95 -3.52
C MET A 293 14.08 -6.43 -3.68
N THR A 294 15.08 -7.30 -3.85
CA THR A 294 14.94 -8.75 -3.65
C THR A 294 14.93 -9.06 -2.14
N PRO A 295 14.32 -10.19 -1.70
CA PRO A 295 14.14 -10.45 -0.26
C PRO A 295 15.41 -10.81 0.49
N SER A 296 16.53 -11.07 -0.20
CA SER A 296 17.80 -11.43 0.43
C SER A 296 18.97 -10.62 -0.09
N LEU A 297 19.97 -10.45 0.75
CA LEU A 297 21.30 -9.91 0.41
C LEU A 297 22.34 -11.00 0.68
N ASP A 298 23.14 -11.34 -0.32
CA ASP A 298 24.23 -12.29 -0.14
C ASP A 298 25.46 -11.66 0.50
N PRO A 299 26.28 -12.43 1.24
CA PRO A 299 27.56 -11.92 1.73
C PRO A 299 28.45 -11.45 0.58
N GLY A 300 29.02 -10.26 0.72
CA GLY A 300 29.83 -9.62 -0.31
C GLY A 300 29.06 -8.84 -1.36
N GLU A 301 27.73 -8.95 -1.38
CA GLU A 301 26.87 -8.19 -2.30
C GLU A 301 26.76 -6.73 -1.89
N ILE A 302 26.75 -5.83 -2.89
CA ILE A 302 26.79 -4.38 -2.67
C ILE A 302 25.79 -3.67 -3.59
N PHE A 303 24.91 -2.88 -3.01
CA PHE A 303 24.03 -1.94 -3.71
C PHE A 303 24.32 -0.51 -3.23
N LYS A 304 24.63 0.39 -4.15
CA LYS A 304 24.90 1.81 -3.84
C LYS A 304 23.88 2.76 -4.47
N GLU A 305 22.99 2.23 -5.29
CA GLU A 305 21.89 2.96 -5.97
C GLU A 305 20.61 2.13 -5.99
N PRO A 306 19.41 2.76 -6.05
CA PRO A 306 18.16 2.04 -6.09
C PRO A 306 17.92 1.25 -7.40
N GLY A 307 18.64 1.61 -8.48
CA GLY A 307 18.36 1.09 -9.81
C GLY A 307 17.17 1.74 -10.51
N ALA A 308 17.13 1.59 -11.82
CA ALA A 308 16.13 2.24 -12.66
C ALA A 308 14.73 1.64 -12.44
N LEU A 309 14.65 0.33 -12.21
CA LEU A 309 13.39 -0.36 -11.99
C LEU A 309 12.72 0.09 -10.68
N LEU A 310 13.46 0.07 -9.55
CA LEU A 310 12.92 0.52 -8.28
C LEU A 310 12.45 1.98 -8.34
N LEU A 311 13.25 2.88 -8.92
CA LEU A 311 12.86 4.28 -9.07
C LEU A 311 11.61 4.45 -9.92
N ALA A 312 11.45 3.65 -10.97
CA ALA A 312 10.26 3.66 -11.81
C ALA A 312 9.01 3.13 -11.05
N MET A 313 9.16 2.09 -10.23
CA MET A 313 8.09 1.59 -9.36
C MET A 313 7.71 2.64 -8.30
N MET A 314 8.68 3.33 -7.70
CA MET A 314 8.41 4.43 -6.75
C MET A 314 7.70 5.61 -7.41
N GLU A 315 7.96 5.90 -8.69
CA GLU A 315 7.23 6.93 -9.44
C GLU A 315 5.80 6.46 -9.77
N ASP A 316 5.58 5.18 -10.06
CA ASP A 316 4.24 4.61 -10.22
C ASP A 316 3.39 4.84 -8.96
N LEU A 317 3.95 4.66 -7.75
CA LEU A 317 3.24 4.88 -6.47
C LEU A 317 2.71 6.31 -6.30
N ARG A 318 3.28 7.28 -7.01
CA ARG A 318 2.86 8.69 -6.97
C ARG A 318 1.70 9.00 -7.90
N SER A 319 1.30 8.05 -8.71
CA SER A 319 0.27 8.16 -9.73
C SER A 319 -0.99 7.39 -9.30
N LYS A 320 -2.11 7.70 -9.92
CA LYS A 320 -3.31 6.88 -9.76
C LYS A 320 -3.05 5.52 -10.42
N PRO A 321 -3.17 4.41 -9.69
CA PRO A 321 -3.03 3.09 -10.26
C PRO A 321 -4.01 2.89 -11.44
N PRO A 322 -3.63 2.11 -12.47
CA PRO A 322 -4.56 1.78 -13.53
C PRO A 322 -5.80 1.14 -12.90
N VAL A 323 -6.96 1.56 -13.34
CA VAL A 323 -8.19 0.85 -13.00
C VAL A 323 -7.95 -0.58 -13.45
N GLY A 324 -8.12 -1.55 -12.53
CA GLY A 324 -7.97 -2.97 -12.88
C GLY A 324 -8.77 -3.23 -14.13
N MET A 325 -8.41 -4.24 -14.92
CA MET A 325 -9.28 -4.63 -16.03
C MET A 325 -10.67 -4.63 -15.46
N ALA A 326 -11.48 -3.67 -15.90
CA ALA A 326 -12.83 -3.55 -15.47
C ALA A 326 -13.51 -4.88 -15.75
N THR A 327 -13.49 -5.75 -14.77
CA THR A 327 -14.69 -6.48 -14.58
C THR A 327 -15.61 -5.37 -14.07
N ASP A 328 -16.52 -4.91 -14.90
CA ASP A 328 -17.63 -4.05 -14.48
C ASP A 328 -18.46 -4.75 -13.40
N LEU A 329 -17.95 -5.84 -12.86
CA LEU A 329 -18.56 -6.69 -11.85
C LEU A 329 -18.24 -6.12 -10.46
N PRO A 330 -19.24 -5.90 -9.64
CA PRO A 330 -19.07 -5.47 -8.27
C PRO A 330 -18.36 -6.57 -7.45
N LEU A 331 -17.64 -6.18 -6.41
CA LEU A 331 -17.09 -7.12 -5.43
C LEU A 331 -18.22 -7.91 -4.76
N SER A 332 -17.89 -9.11 -4.27
CA SER A 332 -18.83 -9.91 -3.48
C SER A 332 -19.22 -9.23 -2.17
N PRO A 333 -20.47 -9.40 -1.71
CA PRO A 333 -20.87 -9.04 -0.37
C PRO A 333 -20.00 -9.75 0.69
N ARG A 334 -19.86 -9.11 1.85
CA ARG A 334 -19.05 -9.60 2.98
C ARG A 334 -19.92 -10.17 4.09
N ASN A 335 -19.32 -10.94 5.01
CA ASN A 335 -19.94 -11.39 6.24
C ASN A 335 -21.30 -12.09 6.03
N ALA A 336 -21.44 -12.85 4.93
CA ALA A 336 -22.68 -13.55 4.64
C ALA A 336 -22.96 -14.64 5.68
N GLN A 337 -24.11 -14.57 6.31
CA GLN A 337 -24.60 -15.51 7.34
C GLN A 337 -26.02 -15.96 7.02
N ALA A 338 -26.37 -17.19 7.40
CA ALA A 338 -27.69 -17.73 7.26
C ALA A 338 -28.24 -18.14 8.64
N PHE A 339 -29.40 -17.64 8.99
CA PHE A 339 -30.09 -17.95 10.23
C PHE A 339 -31.33 -18.79 9.90
N THR A 340 -31.53 -19.93 10.59
CA THR A 340 -32.65 -20.86 10.35
C THR A 340 -33.94 -20.32 10.93
N GLY A 341 -35.04 -20.50 10.18
CA GLY A 341 -36.41 -20.24 10.61
C GLY A 341 -37.36 -21.42 10.25
N ASP A 342 -38.64 -21.33 10.62
CA ASP A 342 -39.60 -22.32 10.21
C ASP A 342 -39.84 -22.23 8.71
N SER A 343 -39.54 -23.30 7.99
CA SER A 343 -39.59 -23.41 6.53
C SER A 343 -38.96 -22.24 5.80
N SER A 344 -37.93 -21.64 6.44
CA SER A 344 -37.30 -20.40 5.98
C SER A 344 -35.82 -20.26 6.44
N ALA A 345 -35.12 -19.32 5.83
CA ALA A 345 -33.81 -18.85 6.27
C ALA A 345 -33.69 -17.34 6.09
N LEU A 346 -33.15 -16.65 7.07
CA LEU A 346 -32.78 -15.23 6.97
C LEU A 346 -31.32 -15.14 6.55
N ILE A 347 -31.04 -14.54 5.39
CA ILE A 347 -29.69 -14.36 4.87
C ILE A 347 -29.26 -12.92 5.13
N SER A 348 -28.25 -12.74 5.96
CA SER A 348 -27.65 -11.44 6.27
C SER A 348 -26.28 -11.32 5.63
N PHE A 349 -25.93 -10.15 5.14
CA PHE A 349 -24.61 -9.84 4.56
C PHE A 349 -24.35 -8.33 4.60
N ASP A 350 -23.09 -7.95 4.56
CA ASP A 350 -22.68 -6.56 4.40
C ASP A 350 -22.40 -6.25 2.92
N PRO A 351 -22.57 -4.99 2.50
CA PRO A 351 -22.11 -4.55 1.19
C PRO A 351 -20.62 -4.85 0.98
N PRO A 352 -20.13 -4.94 -0.26
CA PRO A 352 -18.71 -5.00 -0.56
C PRO A 352 -17.94 -3.87 0.11
N ALA A 353 -16.67 -4.13 0.50
CA ALA A 353 -15.81 -3.14 1.16
C ALA A 353 -15.57 -1.89 0.30
N ASN A 354 -15.54 -2.07 -1.01
CA ASN A 354 -15.34 -1.00 -1.97
C ASN A 354 -16.37 -1.16 -3.10
N LEU A 355 -17.15 -0.11 -3.35
CA LEU A 355 -18.16 -0.10 -4.41
C LEU A 355 -17.58 0.11 -5.81
N ARG A 356 -16.25 0.33 -5.92
CA ARG A 356 -15.59 0.68 -7.18
C ARG A 356 -16.42 1.66 -8.01
N THR A 357 -16.24 1.71 -9.30
CA THR A 357 -16.89 2.70 -10.16
C THR A 357 -18.35 2.40 -10.48
N ALA A 358 -18.87 1.21 -10.12
CA ALA A 358 -20.20 0.80 -10.48
C ALA A 358 -21.12 0.69 -9.27
N GLN A 359 -22.19 1.47 -9.28
CA GLN A 359 -23.25 1.38 -8.25
C GLN A 359 -23.89 -0.01 -8.29
N ILE A 360 -23.98 -0.66 -7.13
CA ILE A 360 -24.70 -1.93 -7.00
C ILE A 360 -26.18 -1.67 -7.25
N THR A 361 -26.74 -2.40 -8.22
CA THR A 361 -28.15 -2.29 -8.58
C THR A 361 -29.01 -3.36 -7.96
N GLU A 362 -28.45 -4.52 -7.60
CA GLU A 362 -29.13 -5.59 -6.86
C GLU A 362 -28.13 -6.56 -6.23
N TYR A 363 -28.60 -7.30 -5.22
CA TYR A 363 -27.94 -8.49 -4.70
C TYR A 363 -28.74 -9.73 -5.12
N ILE A 364 -28.03 -10.83 -5.39
CA ILE A 364 -28.64 -12.11 -5.77
C ILE A 364 -28.25 -13.13 -4.71
N VAL A 365 -29.25 -13.63 -3.97
CA VAL A 365 -29.09 -14.77 -3.05
C VAL A 365 -29.52 -16.03 -3.79
N LYS A 366 -28.60 -16.97 -3.96
CA LYS A 366 -28.85 -18.24 -4.66
C LYS A 366 -28.81 -19.42 -3.68
N ASN A 367 -29.83 -20.22 -3.68
CA ASN A 367 -29.84 -21.51 -3.01
C ASN A 367 -29.09 -22.53 -3.88
N LEU A 368 -27.92 -22.97 -3.46
CA LEU A 368 -27.07 -23.86 -4.25
C LEU A 368 -27.63 -25.28 -4.40
N LYS A 369 -28.56 -25.67 -3.53
CA LYS A 369 -29.23 -27.00 -3.61
C LYS A 369 -30.35 -27.05 -4.62
N THR A 370 -31.16 -25.97 -4.70
CA THR A 370 -32.35 -25.92 -5.57
C THR A 370 -32.12 -25.12 -6.85
N GLY A 371 -31.04 -24.31 -6.90
CA GLY A 371 -30.77 -23.36 -7.97
C GLY A 371 -31.64 -22.11 -7.94
N SER A 372 -32.62 -22.00 -6.99
CA SER A 372 -33.50 -20.83 -6.90
C SER A 372 -32.73 -19.58 -6.47
N GLU A 373 -33.14 -18.44 -7.06
CA GLU A 373 -32.53 -17.15 -6.80
C GLU A 373 -33.54 -16.16 -6.22
N ARG A 374 -33.08 -15.35 -5.25
CA ARG A 374 -33.81 -14.22 -4.71
C ARG A 374 -33.05 -12.94 -4.92
N LYS A 375 -33.63 -11.98 -5.62
CA LYS A 375 -33.07 -10.64 -5.83
C LYS A 375 -33.54 -9.73 -4.69
N THR A 376 -32.64 -8.86 -4.24
CA THR A 376 -32.89 -7.89 -3.18
C THR A 376 -32.00 -6.64 -3.36
N LEU A 377 -32.45 -5.51 -2.82
CA LEU A 377 -31.66 -4.27 -2.73
C LEU A 377 -30.98 -4.12 -1.36
N THR A 378 -31.44 -4.90 -0.39
CA THR A 378 -31.02 -4.74 1.02
C THR A 378 -30.73 -6.08 1.67
N SER A 379 -29.95 -6.04 2.72
CA SER A 379 -29.72 -7.12 3.68
C SER A 379 -30.36 -6.72 5.02
N PRO A 380 -30.93 -7.68 5.79
CA PRO A 380 -31.07 -9.09 5.47
C PRO A 380 -32.24 -9.39 4.52
N VAL A 381 -32.25 -10.60 3.92
CA VAL A 381 -33.32 -11.09 3.05
C VAL A 381 -33.86 -12.43 3.55
N LEU A 382 -35.20 -12.55 3.59
CA LEU A 382 -35.90 -13.79 3.99
C LEU A 382 -36.11 -14.70 2.77
N ILE A 383 -35.61 -15.93 2.87
CA ILE A 383 -35.86 -17.03 1.92
C ILE A 383 -36.88 -17.96 2.54
N THR A 384 -38.01 -18.17 1.86
CA THR A 384 -39.14 -19.03 2.32
C THR A 384 -39.28 -20.27 1.43
N GLY A 385 -40.13 -21.20 1.84
CA GLY A 385 -40.42 -22.43 1.09
C GLY A 385 -39.32 -23.49 1.23
N LEU A 386 -38.53 -23.44 2.28
CA LEU A 386 -37.54 -24.44 2.61
C LEU A 386 -38.20 -25.61 3.36
N LYS A 387 -37.63 -26.81 3.22
CA LYS A 387 -38.11 -28.00 3.95
C LYS A 387 -37.37 -28.09 5.27
N ASN A 388 -38.09 -28.13 6.40
CA ASN A 388 -37.51 -28.32 7.71
C ASN A 388 -36.74 -29.63 7.80
N GLY A 389 -35.62 -29.63 8.57
CA GLY A 389 -34.73 -30.78 8.69
C GLY A 389 -33.83 -31.01 7.47
N THR A 390 -33.84 -30.10 6.48
CA THR A 390 -32.99 -30.19 5.30
C THR A 390 -31.89 -29.12 5.37
N SER A 391 -30.62 -29.53 5.10
CA SER A 391 -29.50 -28.59 4.99
C SER A 391 -29.50 -27.89 3.63
N TYR A 392 -29.32 -26.56 3.65
CA TYR A 392 -29.21 -25.72 2.48
C TYR A 392 -27.92 -24.87 2.56
N THR A 393 -27.33 -24.62 1.41
CA THR A 393 -26.18 -23.71 1.25
C THR A 393 -26.61 -22.57 0.33
N PHE A 394 -26.25 -21.34 0.70
CA PHE A 394 -26.54 -20.14 -0.06
C PHE A 394 -25.25 -19.45 -0.50
N SER A 395 -25.29 -18.84 -1.67
CA SER A 395 -24.30 -17.84 -2.09
C SER A 395 -24.95 -16.48 -2.24
N VAL A 396 -24.19 -15.42 -2.03
CA VAL A 396 -24.64 -14.04 -2.23
C VAL A 396 -23.70 -13.35 -3.22
N ALA A 397 -24.25 -12.74 -4.24
CA ALA A 397 -23.53 -11.97 -5.25
C ALA A 397 -24.08 -10.56 -5.34
N SER A 398 -23.22 -9.61 -5.65
CA SER A 398 -23.58 -8.24 -6.02
C SER A 398 -23.75 -8.15 -7.54
N LYS A 399 -24.67 -7.32 -8.01
CA LYS A 399 -24.83 -7.00 -9.43
C LYS A 399 -24.86 -5.48 -9.62
N ASN A 400 -24.31 -5.02 -10.72
CA ASN A 400 -24.42 -3.65 -11.22
C ASN A 400 -25.19 -3.62 -12.55
N GLY A 401 -25.34 -2.44 -13.14
CA GLY A 401 -26.13 -2.26 -14.37
C GLY A 401 -25.45 -2.69 -15.67
N SER A 402 -24.25 -3.30 -15.61
CA SER A 402 -23.51 -3.81 -16.79
C SER A 402 -23.75 -5.30 -17.00
#